data_f75e1e2f969577f55f83e6762987944e
#
_entry.id   f75e1e2f969577f55f83e6762987944e
#
_cell.length_a   1.000
_cell.length_b   1.000
_cell.length_c   1.000
_cell.angle_alpha   90.00
_cell.angle_beta   90.00
_cell.angle_gamma   90.00
#
_symmetry.space_group_name_H-M   'P 1'
#
loop_
_entity.id
_entity.type
_entity.pdbx_description
1 polymer ?
#
loop_
_entity_poly.entity_id
_entity_poly.type
_entity_poly.pdbx_seq_one_letter_code
_entity_poly.pdbx_strand_id
1 'polypeptide(L)'
;MEEISRPGKIMKFLLTVYICSAMSGECYTNKDYPKVFPDHHDCIRAGLSESYEIIYAEGNFTKEDINNNQLYPKFTCIPKKDEGKIVT
;
A
#
# COMPACT_ATOMS: atom_id res chain seq x y z
N MET A 1 22.11 -0.68 -7.86
CA MET A 1 22.25 -0.81 -7.48
C MET A 1 22.38 -1.47 -6.73
N GLU A 2 22.60 -1.68 -6.27
CA GLU A 2 22.70 -2.20 -5.65
C GLU A 2 22.80 -2.52 -4.78
N GLU A 3 22.93 -2.43 -4.29
CA GLU A 3 22.98 -2.63 -3.46
C GLU A 3 22.66 -2.91 -2.78
N ILE A 4 22.60 -2.82 -2.77
CA ILE A 4 22.26 -2.90 -2.13
C ILE A 4 22.03 -3.75 -1.27
N SER A 5 22.09 -4.30 -1.18
CA SER A 5 21.77 -5.20 -0.34
C SER A 5 22.66 -5.32 0.68
N ARG A 6 22.47 -4.92 1.72
CA ARG A 6 23.22 -5.01 2.70
C ARG A 6 22.94 -6.13 3.47
N PRO A 7 23.63 -7.06 3.60
CA PRO A 7 23.42 -8.25 4.34
C PRO A 7 23.26 -7.89 5.75
N GLY A 8 22.57 -8.52 6.46
CA GLY A 8 22.38 -8.24 7.83
C GLY A 8 21.39 -7.17 8.14
N LYS A 9 21.01 -6.44 7.13
CA LYS A 9 20.02 -5.50 7.37
C LYS A 9 18.78 -6.02 6.81
N ILE A 10 17.85 -6.38 7.61
CA ILE A 10 16.58 -6.90 7.16
C ILE A 10 15.59 -5.78 7.17
N MET A 11 15.08 -5.46 6.02
CA MET A 11 14.12 -4.41 5.91
C MET A 11 12.80 -4.98 5.52
N LYS A 12 11.77 -4.48 6.12
CA LYS A 12 10.42 -4.84 5.76
C LYS A 12 9.76 -3.61 5.17
N PHE A 13 8.74 -3.85 4.39
CA PHE A 13 8.03 -2.75 3.76
C PHE A 13 6.59 -2.79 4.22
N LEU A 14 6.08 -1.62 4.57
CA LEU A 14 4.71 -1.50 5.03
C LEU A 14 3.86 -0.98 3.90
N LEU A 15 2.87 -1.76 3.53
CA LEU A 15 1.97 -1.39 2.46
C LEU A 15 0.70 -0.82 3.05
N THR A 16 0.32 0.36 2.59
CA THR A 16 -0.99 0.92 2.89
C THR A 16 -1.64 1.33 1.59
N VAL A 17 -2.86 0.90 1.38
CA VAL A 17 -3.61 1.25 0.19
C VAL A 17 -4.70 2.22 0.58
N TYR A 18 -4.83 3.28 -0.20
CA TYR A 18 -5.82 4.31 0.04
C TYR A 18 -6.70 4.42 -1.18
N ILE A 19 -7.96 4.78 -0.96
CA ILE A 19 -8.83 5.19 -2.05
C ILE A 19 -9.09 6.66 -1.84
N CYS A 20 -8.72 7.45 -2.81
CA CYS A 20 -8.78 8.90 -2.68
C CYS A 20 -9.83 9.48 -3.62
N SER A 21 -10.41 10.60 -3.22
CA SER A 21 -11.36 11.30 -4.05
C SER A 21 -10.71 12.57 -4.54
N ALA A 22 -10.61 12.72 -5.85
CA ALA A 22 -10.05 13.95 -6.40
C ALA A 22 -10.98 15.12 -6.19
N MET A 23 -12.26 14.85 -6.02
CA MET A 23 -13.22 15.93 -5.82
C MET A 23 -13.15 16.52 -4.43
N SER A 24 -13.00 15.69 -3.41
CA SER A 24 -12.96 16.19 -2.04
C SER A 24 -11.54 16.31 -1.50
N GLY A 25 -10.61 15.64 -2.12
CA GLY A 25 -9.24 15.64 -1.61
C GLY A 25 -9.02 14.69 -0.45
N GLU A 26 -10.00 13.87 -0.12
CA GLU A 26 -9.86 12.97 1.00
C GLU A 26 -9.46 11.59 0.57
N CYS A 27 -8.73 10.91 1.43
CA CYS A 27 -8.30 9.55 1.18
C CYS A 27 -8.70 8.68 2.35
N TYR A 28 -9.10 7.46 2.04
CA TYR A 28 -9.52 6.52 3.06
C TYR A 28 -8.70 5.26 2.95
N THR A 29 -8.44 4.63 4.07
CA THR A 29 -7.79 3.33 4.07
C THR A 29 -8.54 2.45 5.05
N ASN A 30 -8.49 1.14 4.84
CA ASN A 30 -9.20 0.31 5.77
C ASN A 30 -8.26 -0.19 6.85
N LYS A 31 -8.83 -0.78 7.89
CA LYS A 31 -8.06 -1.13 9.06
C LYS A 31 -7.19 -2.35 8.89
N ASP A 32 -7.26 -3.02 7.75
CA ASP A 32 -6.38 -4.13 7.51
C ASP A 32 -4.96 -3.67 7.21
N TYR A 33 -4.76 -2.40 6.99
CA TYR A 33 -3.46 -1.88 6.69
C TYR A 33 -2.85 -1.21 7.92
N PRO A 34 -1.54 -1.14 7.99
CA PRO A 34 -0.61 -1.55 6.95
C PRO A 34 -0.35 -3.05 6.96
N LYS A 35 0.08 -3.58 5.84
CA LYS A 35 0.49 -4.96 5.73
C LYS A 35 1.98 -5.00 5.54
N VAL A 36 2.60 -6.05 6.01
CA VAL A 36 4.06 -6.15 6.00
C VAL A 36 4.51 -7.11 4.91
N PHE A 37 5.49 -6.69 4.14
CA PHE A 37 6.06 -7.51 3.08
C PHE A 37 7.57 -7.59 3.23
N PRO A 38 8.16 -8.69 2.78
CA PRO A 38 9.58 -8.89 2.99
C PRO A 38 10.48 -8.05 2.09
N ASP A 39 9.97 -7.59 0.95
CA ASP A 39 10.79 -6.78 0.08
C ASP A 39 9.93 -5.81 -0.70
N HIS A 40 10.61 -4.90 -1.37
CA HIS A 40 9.94 -3.83 -2.10
C HIS A 40 9.14 -4.39 -3.27
N HIS A 41 9.72 -5.36 -3.96
CA HIS A 41 9.05 -5.95 -5.12
C HIS A 41 7.68 -6.50 -4.74
N ASP A 42 7.63 -7.27 -3.64
CA ASP A 42 6.37 -7.87 -3.23
C ASP A 42 5.40 -6.82 -2.73
N CYS A 43 5.91 -5.78 -2.09
CA CYS A 43 5.06 -4.71 -1.60
C CYS A 43 4.38 -3.97 -2.76
N ILE A 44 5.15 -3.64 -3.80
CA ILE A 44 4.60 -2.95 -4.96
C ILE A 44 3.60 -3.83 -5.69
N ARG A 45 3.95 -5.10 -5.86
CA ARG A 45 3.06 -6.00 -6.54
C ARG A 45 1.74 -6.13 -5.80
N ALA A 46 1.80 -6.29 -4.50
CA ALA A 46 0.60 -6.38 -3.70
C ALA A 46 -0.18 -5.06 -3.74
N GLY A 47 0.53 -3.94 -3.73
CA GLY A 47 -0.13 -2.64 -3.78
C GLY A 47 -0.96 -2.47 -5.02
N LEU A 48 -0.39 -2.86 -6.16
CA LEU A 48 -1.13 -2.75 -7.42
C LEU A 48 -2.30 -3.71 -7.45
N SER A 49 -2.08 -4.94 -7.01
CA SER A 49 -3.12 -5.94 -7.03
C SER A 49 -4.26 -5.60 -6.09
N GLU A 50 -3.93 -5.20 -4.88
CA GLU A 50 -4.96 -4.89 -3.90
C GLU A 50 -5.69 -3.61 -4.23
N SER A 51 -4.99 -2.65 -4.84
CA SER A 51 -5.64 -1.43 -5.28
C SER A 51 -6.72 -1.74 -6.30
N TYR A 52 -6.40 -2.61 -7.24
CA TYR A 52 -7.36 -3.00 -8.25
C TYR A 52 -8.57 -3.70 -7.61
N GLU A 53 -8.30 -4.60 -6.69
CA GLU A 53 -9.38 -5.34 -6.08
C GLU A 53 -10.27 -4.47 -5.24
N ILE A 54 -9.71 -3.56 -4.50
CA ILE A 54 -10.51 -2.72 -3.63
C ILE A 54 -11.41 -1.81 -4.45
N ILE A 55 -10.88 -1.24 -5.53
CA ILE A 55 -11.66 -0.25 -6.26
C ILE A 55 -12.60 -0.87 -7.27
N TYR A 56 -12.25 -2.05 -7.78
CA TYR A 56 -13.06 -2.64 -8.84
C TYR A 56 -13.68 -3.98 -8.50
N ALA A 57 -12.94 -4.84 -7.83
CA ALA A 57 -13.36 -6.23 -7.75
C ALA A 57 -14.17 -6.58 -6.53
N GLU A 58 -14.06 -5.80 -5.46
CA GLU A 58 -14.76 -6.16 -4.25
C GLU A 58 -16.15 -5.57 -4.14
N GLY A 59 -16.57 -4.82 -5.13
CA GLY A 59 -17.91 -4.28 -5.11
C GLY A 59 -18.12 -3.17 -4.10
N ASN A 60 -17.05 -2.60 -3.58
CA ASN A 60 -17.17 -1.52 -2.63
C ASN A 60 -17.63 -0.23 -3.25
N PHE A 61 -17.38 -0.06 -4.54
CA PHE A 61 -17.73 1.18 -5.23
C PHE A 61 -18.39 0.86 -6.54
N THR A 62 -19.39 1.65 -6.89
CA THR A 62 -20.02 1.51 -8.18
C THR A 62 -19.29 2.37 -9.19
N LYS A 63 -19.57 2.14 -10.46
CA LYS A 63 -19.00 2.95 -11.50
C LYS A 63 -19.40 4.41 -11.31
N GLU A 64 -20.61 4.65 -10.86
CA GLU A 64 -21.05 6.01 -10.62
C GLU A 64 -20.31 6.65 -9.48
N ASP A 65 -20.04 5.90 -8.42
CA ASP A 65 -19.28 6.43 -7.31
C ASP A 65 -17.90 6.85 -7.78
N ILE A 66 -17.28 6.00 -8.57
CA ILE A 66 -15.92 6.27 -9.03
C ILE A 66 -15.91 7.50 -9.93
N ASN A 67 -16.87 7.59 -10.82
CA ASN A 67 -16.91 8.72 -11.74
C ASN A 67 -17.29 10.03 -11.06
N ASN A 68 -18.28 9.99 -10.19
CA ASN A 68 -18.77 11.21 -9.58
C ASN A 68 -17.79 11.81 -8.60
N ASN A 69 -17.09 10.98 -7.88
CA ASN A 69 -16.14 11.45 -6.90
C ASN A 69 -14.70 11.39 -7.40
N GLN A 70 -14.52 10.90 -8.62
CA GLN A 70 -13.21 10.75 -9.23
C GLN A 70 -12.29 9.99 -8.29
N LEU A 71 -12.72 8.79 -7.93
CA LEU A 71 -11.97 7.96 -7.01
C LEU A 71 -10.79 7.33 -7.72
N TYR A 72 -9.70 7.22 -7.02
CA TYR A 72 -8.51 6.55 -7.55
C TYR A 72 -7.75 5.91 -6.40
N PRO A 73 -7.05 4.82 -6.69
CA PRO A 73 -6.27 4.18 -5.66
C PRO A 73 -4.90 4.78 -5.55
N LYS A 74 -4.33 4.67 -4.36
CA LYS A 74 -3.01 5.16 -4.11
C LYS A 74 -2.44 4.24 -3.07
N PHE A 75 -1.17 3.92 -3.13
CA PHE A 75 -0.59 3.11 -2.08
C PHE A 75 0.84 3.53 -1.81
N THR A 76 1.31 3.19 -0.64
CA THR A 76 2.68 3.49 -0.25
C THR A 76 3.34 2.21 0.22
N CYS A 77 4.64 2.10 -0.07
CA CYS A 77 5.46 1.02 0.44
C CYS A 77 6.60 1.68 1.19
N ILE A 78 6.50 1.72 2.49
CA ILE A 78 7.43 2.44 3.32
C ILE A 78 8.40 1.47 3.96
N PRO A 79 9.70 1.66 3.72
CA PRO A 79 10.68 0.75 4.31
C PRO A 79 10.75 0.96 5.80
N LYS A 80 10.88 -0.14 6.53
CA LYS A 80 11.01 -0.08 7.95
C LYS A 80 12.08 -1.06 8.37
N LYS A 81 13.02 -0.59 9.15
CA LYS A 81 14.07 -1.45 9.62
C LYS A 81 13.53 -2.44 10.60
N ASP A 82 14.00 -3.65 10.46
CA ASP A 82 13.55 -4.68 11.35
C ASP A 82 14.55 -4.80 12.44
N GLU A 83 14.63 -3.79 13.31
CA GLU A 83 15.59 -3.87 14.30
C GLU A 83 15.05 -4.01 15.55
N GLY A 84 13.99 -3.91 15.59
CA GLY A 84 13.51 -4.02 16.78
C GLY A 84 14.07 -4.96 17.64
N LYS A 85 14.43 -5.18 17.54
CA LYS A 85 14.77 -5.91 18.23
C LYS A 85 15.78 -5.79 18.85
N ILE A 86 16.09 -5.29 18.81
CA ILE A 86 16.85 -5.06 19.29
C ILE A 86 16.98 -4.84 20.12
N VAL A 87 16.86 -4.82 20.28
CA VAL A 87 16.85 -4.60 20.77
C VAL A 87 17.22 -4.72 21.38
N THR A 88 17.38 -4.80 21.64
CA THR A 88 17.63 -4.70 22.16
C THR A 88 17.99 -4.58 22.50
#